data_b1971cf9a4891959b612ff273583880e
#
_entry.id   b1971cf9a4891959b612ff273583880e
#
_cell.length_a   1.000
_cell.length_b   1.000
_cell.length_c   1.000
_cell.angle_alpha   90.00
_cell.angle_beta   90.00
_cell.angle_gamma   90.00
#
_symmetry.space_group_name_H-M   'P 1'
#
loop_
_entity.id
_entity.type
_entity.pdbx_description
1 polymer ?
#
loop_
_entity_poly.entity_id
_entity_poly.type
_entity_poly.pdbx_seq_one_letter_code
_entity_poly.pdbx_strand_id
1 'polypeptide(L)'
;MNDTLKYYEKDPIYKKYIHNQITFSMAYFYSENFILPFSHDEVVHMKGSILNKMFGDYDTKFALVRNLYAYQFAHPGKKLNFMGNEIGSFDEWKEFEPISFSVLDYPKHQGLQRLIRDLNLIYENHSSMYVEEYNPKHFSWILADNGDQSVYAFKRESEEECVIFVFNMTSNFYWDYDLGVPYPGSYEEILNTDKAVYGGWNQYNGLPCLTYGNGIHNQKYKITFKLPSYGAVYLVYNKKQLIDSKKPSLGKNENNTATIL
;
A
#
# COMPACT_ATOMS: atom_id res chain seq x y z
N MET A 1 -1.68 15.34 5.40
CA MET A 1 -0.99 14.28 6.20
C MET A 1 -1.21 14.42 7.71
N ASN A 2 -1.50 15.62 8.25
CA ASN A 2 -1.69 15.79 9.71
C ASN A 2 -2.81 14.89 10.31
N ASP A 3 -3.99 14.83 9.68
CA ASP A 3 -5.07 13.95 10.16
C ASP A 3 -4.71 12.47 10.03
N THR A 4 -3.94 12.12 8.99
CA THR A 4 -3.37 10.78 8.84
C THR A 4 -2.48 10.42 10.02
N LEU A 5 -1.54 11.30 10.42
CA LEU A 5 -0.70 11.05 11.59
C LEU A 5 -1.52 10.89 12.86
N LYS A 6 -2.49 11.77 13.11
CA LYS A 6 -3.39 11.66 14.27
C LYS A 6 -4.16 10.33 14.30
N TYR A 7 -4.52 9.81 13.12
CA TYR A 7 -5.16 8.50 13.03
C TYR A 7 -4.20 7.37 13.42
N TYR A 8 -2.94 7.42 12.98
CA TYR A 8 -1.94 6.41 13.32
C TYR A 8 -1.51 6.42 14.79
N GLU A 9 -1.58 7.57 15.45
CA GLU A 9 -1.33 7.73 16.90
C GLU A 9 -2.36 7.03 17.77
N LYS A 10 -3.59 6.83 17.25
CA LYS A 10 -4.69 6.27 18.05
C LYS A 10 -4.55 4.76 18.23
N ASP A 11 -4.93 4.31 19.41
CA ASP A 11 -5.14 2.89 19.70
C ASP A 11 -6.11 2.30 18.65
N PRO A 12 -5.79 1.14 18.05
CA PRO A 12 -6.63 0.48 17.06
C PRO A 12 -8.08 0.28 17.47
N ILE A 13 -8.36 0.11 18.75
CA ILE A 13 -9.73 -0.05 19.29
C ILE A 13 -10.62 1.16 18.97
N TYR A 14 -10.04 2.35 18.84
CA TYR A 14 -10.78 3.59 18.55
C TYR A 14 -10.82 3.93 17.05
N LYS A 15 -10.03 3.28 16.20
CA LYS A 15 -9.89 3.62 14.79
C LYS A 15 -11.21 3.52 14.02
N LYS A 16 -12.07 2.58 14.37
CA LYS A 16 -13.41 2.44 13.77
C LYS A 16 -14.27 3.70 13.90
N TYR A 17 -14.11 4.47 14.96
CA TYR A 17 -14.91 5.69 15.23
C TYR A 17 -14.38 6.93 14.51
N ILE A 18 -13.14 6.88 14.01
CA ILE A 18 -12.46 7.97 13.31
C ILE A 18 -12.02 7.54 11.90
N HIS A 19 -12.66 6.51 11.37
CA HIS A 19 -12.33 5.89 10.09
C HIS A 19 -12.21 6.91 8.95
N ASN A 20 -13.08 7.91 8.93
CA ASN A 20 -13.10 8.95 7.92
C ASN A 20 -11.86 9.87 7.90
N GLN A 21 -11.02 9.89 8.95
CA GLN A 21 -9.80 10.70 8.95
C GLN A 21 -8.82 10.27 7.84
N ILE A 22 -8.83 8.98 7.45
CA ILE A 22 -8.02 8.47 6.35
C ILE A 22 -8.64 8.83 5.00
N THR A 23 -9.97 8.73 4.87
CA THR A 23 -10.65 8.89 3.58
C THR A 23 -10.95 10.34 3.23
N PHE A 24 -11.03 11.22 4.22
CA PHE A 24 -11.43 12.61 4.06
C PHE A 24 -10.49 13.42 3.14
N SER A 25 -9.21 13.09 3.10
CA SER A 25 -8.23 13.76 2.23
C SER A 25 -8.66 13.74 0.76
N MET A 26 -9.30 12.67 0.30
CA MET A 26 -9.75 12.54 -1.08
C MET A 26 -10.96 13.41 -1.41
N ALA A 27 -11.69 13.92 -0.41
CA ALA A 27 -12.83 14.82 -0.64
C ALA A 27 -12.41 16.19 -1.24
N TYR A 28 -11.20 16.63 -0.95
CA TYR A 28 -10.67 17.92 -1.44
C TYR A 28 -9.38 17.78 -2.28
N PHE A 29 -8.81 16.58 -2.37
CA PHE A 29 -7.52 16.34 -3.02
C PHE A 29 -7.42 16.92 -4.43
N TYR A 30 -8.49 16.84 -5.20
CA TYR A 30 -8.53 17.31 -6.60
C TYR A 30 -8.83 18.79 -6.77
N SER A 31 -8.97 19.56 -5.69
CA SER A 31 -9.15 21.02 -5.76
C SER A 31 -7.84 21.75 -6.08
N GLU A 32 -6.69 21.16 -5.71
CA GLU A 32 -5.34 21.68 -5.90
C GLU A 32 -4.33 20.55 -6.10
N ASN A 33 -3.10 20.88 -6.52
CA ASN A 33 -2.02 19.92 -6.66
C ASN A 33 -1.25 19.78 -5.34
N PHE A 34 -1.77 18.99 -4.41
CA PHE A 34 -1.20 18.80 -3.09
C PHE A 34 0.10 17.98 -3.11
N ILE A 35 1.03 18.39 -2.25
CA ILE A 35 2.15 17.56 -1.81
C ILE A 35 1.75 16.83 -0.53
N LEU A 36 2.27 15.63 -0.32
CA LEU A 36 2.04 14.80 0.87
C LEU A 36 3.27 14.88 1.80
N PRO A 37 3.37 15.90 2.66
CA PRO A 37 4.57 16.09 3.46
C PRO A 37 4.54 15.26 4.75
N PHE A 38 5.70 14.67 5.07
CA PHE A 38 6.20 14.47 6.41
C PHE A 38 7.43 15.37 6.55
N SER A 39 7.18 16.64 6.85
CA SER A 39 8.19 17.70 6.87
C SER A 39 8.86 17.80 8.23
N HIS A 40 9.74 18.80 8.40
CA HIS A 40 10.31 19.12 9.71
C HIS A 40 9.25 19.53 10.73
N ASP A 41 8.14 20.13 10.28
CA ASP A 41 7.05 20.57 11.17
C ASP A 41 6.43 19.44 11.99
N GLU A 42 6.48 18.21 11.48
CA GLU A 42 5.96 17.05 12.20
C GLU A 42 6.95 16.50 13.25
N VAL A 43 8.24 16.89 13.20
CA VAL A 43 9.31 16.26 13.99
C VAL A 43 10.17 17.25 14.77
N VAL A 44 9.67 18.45 15.05
CA VAL A 44 10.33 19.51 15.81
C VAL A 44 9.47 20.03 16.96
N HIS A 45 10.07 20.82 17.86
CA HIS A 45 9.37 21.57 18.90
C HIS A 45 8.51 20.70 19.83
N MET A 46 9.09 19.62 20.36
CA MET A 46 8.47 18.68 21.31
C MET A 46 7.32 17.85 20.69
N LYS A 47 7.27 17.77 19.36
CA LYS A 47 6.29 16.91 18.66
C LYS A 47 6.73 15.44 18.56
N GLY A 48 8.00 15.14 18.87
CA GLY A 48 8.62 13.82 18.74
C GLY A 48 8.87 13.41 17.30
N SER A 49 9.47 12.23 17.09
CA SER A 49 9.70 11.67 15.76
C SER A 49 8.44 11.03 15.17
N ILE A 50 8.45 10.76 13.85
CA ILE A 50 7.36 10.03 13.19
C ILE A 50 7.16 8.65 13.84
N LEU A 51 8.25 7.93 14.15
CA LEU A 51 8.15 6.61 14.79
C LEU A 51 7.54 6.70 16.19
N ASN A 52 7.90 7.72 16.97
CA ASN A 52 7.36 7.90 18.32
C ASN A 52 5.87 8.23 18.36
N LYS A 53 5.32 8.83 17.28
CA LYS A 53 3.89 9.08 17.16
C LYS A 53 3.07 7.79 16.96
N MET A 54 3.69 6.71 16.51
CA MET A 54 2.97 5.46 16.30
C MET A 54 2.54 4.85 17.63
N PHE A 55 1.32 4.29 17.65
CA PHE A 55 0.77 3.57 18.79
C PHE A 55 1.58 2.29 19.09
N GLY A 56 1.61 1.90 20.38
CA GLY A 56 2.05 0.59 20.82
C GLY A 56 3.53 0.50 21.21
N ASP A 57 4.00 -0.73 21.31
CA ASP A 57 5.39 -1.10 21.62
C ASP A 57 6.32 -0.94 20.41
N TYR A 58 7.58 -1.28 20.58
CA TYR A 58 8.61 -1.19 19.54
C TYR A 58 8.21 -1.90 18.23
N ASP A 59 7.67 -3.11 18.35
CA ASP A 59 7.30 -3.93 17.19
C ASP A 59 6.08 -3.36 16.46
N THR A 60 5.08 -2.96 17.21
CA THR A 60 3.86 -2.34 16.69
C THR A 60 4.16 -0.98 16.06
N LYS A 61 5.03 -0.16 16.66
CA LYS A 61 5.45 1.13 16.09
C LYS A 61 6.10 0.95 14.72
N PHE A 62 7.00 -0.03 14.58
CA PHE A 62 7.63 -0.32 13.29
C PHE A 62 6.63 -0.89 12.27
N ALA A 63 5.68 -1.72 12.67
CA ALA A 63 4.63 -2.19 11.77
C ALA A 63 3.76 -1.03 11.27
N LEU A 64 3.34 -0.14 12.16
CA LEU A 64 2.53 1.03 11.82
C LEU A 64 3.28 2.06 10.97
N VAL A 65 4.56 2.33 11.25
CA VAL A 65 5.33 3.28 10.44
C VAL A 65 5.59 2.74 9.03
N ARG A 66 5.80 1.43 8.87
CA ARG A 66 5.88 0.80 7.54
C ARG A 66 4.56 0.95 6.78
N ASN A 67 3.43 0.73 7.46
CA ASN A 67 2.09 0.93 6.88
C ASN A 67 1.86 2.41 6.51
N LEU A 68 2.26 3.35 7.36
CA LEU A 68 2.14 4.80 7.12
C LEU A 68 2.88 5.24 5.86
N TYR A 69 4.14 4.82 5.67
CA TYR A 69 4.90 5.15 4.47
C TYR A 69 4.30 4.49 3.23
N ALA A 70 3.89 3.23 3.34
CA ALA A 70 3.15 2.59 2.25
C ALA A 70 1.87 3.38 1.91
N TYR A 71 1.11 3.86 2.89
CA TYR A 71 -0.05 4.72 2.65
C TYR A 71 0.32 6.03 1.96
N GLN A 72 1.38 6.72 2.42
CA GLN A 72 1.85 7.97 1.80
C GLN A 72 2.20 7.76 0.33
N PHE A 73 2.92 6.68 0.00
CA PHE A 73 3.32 6.41 -1.38
C PHE A 73 2.14 5.98 -2.28
N ALA A 74 1.19 5.24 -1.75
CA ALA A 74 -0.02 4.83 -2.47
C ALA A 74 -0.98 5.99 -2.75
N HIS A 75 -1.14 6.91 -1.79
CA HIS A 75 -2.04 8.06 -1.94
C HIS A 75 -1.61 8.94 -3.13
N PRO A 76 -2.53 9.44 -3.98
CA PRO A 76 -2.18 10.40 -5.03
C PRO A 76 -1.48 11.63 -4.47
N GLY A 77 -0.64 12.29 -5.28
CA GLY A 77 0.13 13.49 -4.93
C GLY A 77 1.61 13.24 -4.70
N LYS A 78 2.44 14.27 -4.86
CA LYS A 78 3.90 14.19 -4.71
C LYS A 78 4.30 13.96 -3.25
N LYS A 79 5.33 13.12 -3.06
CA LYS A 79 5.80 12.74 -1.73
C LYS A 79 6.90 13.67 -1.25
N LEU A 80 6.85 14.05 0.02
CA LEU A 80 7.94 14.73 0.70
C LEU A 80 8.21 14.01 2.02
N ASN A 81 9.41 13.54 2.19
CA ASN A 81 9.87 12.93 3.42
C ASN A 81 11.11 13.68 3.92
N PHE A 82 11.06 14.21 5.15
CA PHE A 82 12.15 14.98 5.72
C PHE A 82 13.29 14.05 6.15
N MET A 83 14.53 14.55 6.04
CA MET A 83 15.74 13.78 6.34
C MET A 83 15.71 13.13 7.73
N GLY A 84 16.12 11.85 7.81
CA GLY A 84 16.13 11.05 9.04
C GLY A 84 14.82 10.33 9.33
N ASN A 85 13.71 10.70 8.69
CA ASN A 85 12.44 9.98 8.86
C ASN A 85 12.54 8.55 8.30
N GLU A 86 13.29 8.35 7.22
CA GLU A 86 13.48 7.08 6.52
C GLU A 86 14.25 6.03 7.33
N ILE A 87 15.00 6.45 8.34
CA ILE A 87 15.73 5.53 9.23
C ILE A 87 14.97 5.24 10.53
N GLY A 88 13.79 5.87 10.72
CA GLY A 88 12.96 5.65 11.89
C GLY A 88 13.59 6.10 13.19
N SER A 89 14.20 7.29 13.20
CA SER A 89 14.77 7.85 14.42
C SER A 89 13.72 7.92 15.53
N PHE A 90 14.11 7.59 16.78
CA PHE A 90 13.30 7.89 17.95
C PHE A 90 13.49 9.33 18.41
N ASP A 91 14.64 9.93 18.11
CA ASP A 91 14.95 11.30 18.48
C ASP A 91 14.19 12.26 17.57
N GLU A 92 13.68 13.31 18.19
CA GLU A 92 13.16 14.47 17.50
C GLU A 92 14.30 15.14 16.72
N TRP A 93 14.00 15.64 15.52
CA TRP A 93 15.01 16.34 14.74
C TRP A 93 15.44 17.65 15.44
N LYS A 94 16.74 17.87 15.50
CA LYS A 94 17.36 19.07 16.08
C LYS A 94 18.30 19.71 15.08
N GLU A 95 18.15 21.00 14.86
CA GLU A 95 18.90 21.73 13.85
C GLU A 95 20.42 21.83 14.15
N PHE A 96 20.81 21.70 15.44
CA PHE A 96 22.19 21.80 15.86
C PHE A 96 22.88 20.45 16.06
N GLU A 97 22.20 19.34 15.85
CA GLU A 97 22.73 18.00 16.01
C GLU A 97 22.73 17.23 14.68
N PRO A 98 23.77 16.45 14.38
CA PRO A 98 23.77 15.61 13.22
C PRO A 98 22.73 14.49 13.38
N ILE A 99 22.19 14.00 12.25
CA ILE A 99 21.34 12.81 12.26
C ILE A 99 22.17 11.61 12.72
N SER A 100 21.66 10.89 13.74
CA SER A 100 22.33 9.70 14.26
C SER A 100 22.03 8.49 13.37
N PHE A 101 22.96 8.15 12.50
CA PHE A 101 22.85 6.93 11.67
C PHE A 101 23.15 5.63 12.43
N SER A 102 23.58 5.69 13.70
CA SER A 102 23.81 4.50 14.53
C SER A 102 22.55 3.66 14.77
N VAL A 103 21.36 4.25 14.60
CA VAL A 103 20.10 3.48 14.64
C VAL A 103 20.05 2.40 13.54
N LEU A 104 20.82 2.55 12.47
CA LEU A 104 20.91 1.54 11.41
C LEU A 104 21.68 0.28 11.82
N ASP A 105 22.29 0.23 12.99
CA ASP A 105 22.85 -0.99 13.57
C ASP A 105 21.73 -1.97 13.99
N TYR A 106 20.50 -1.49 14.09
CA TYR A 106 19.33 -2.29 14.48
C TYR A 106 18.50 -2.76 13.27
N PRO A 107 18.13 -4.05 13.22
CA PRO A 107 17.50 -4.64 12.02
C PRO A 107 16.21 -3.97 11.56
N LYS A 108 15.35 -3.48 12.48
CA LYS A 108 14.07 -2.85 12.10
C LYS A 108 14.26 -1.49 11.44
N HIS A 109 15.27 -0.73 11.87
CA HIS A 109 15.63 0.54 11.24
C HIS A 109 16.18 0.32 9.82
N GLN A 110 17.07 -0.69 9.65
CA GLN A 110 17.51 -1.11 8.31
C GLN A 110 16.34 -1.56 7.43
N GLY A 111 15.41 -2.32 8.03
CA GLY A 111 14.20 -2.80 7.34
C GLY A 111 13.32 -1.64 6.84
N LEU A 112 13.13 -0.62 7.68
CA LEU A 112 12.38 0.58 7.31
C LEU A 112 13.06 1.34 6.17
N GLN A 113 14.39 1.55 6.26
CA GLN A 113 15.14 2.22 5.19
C GLN A 113 15.04 1.46 3.86
N ARG A 114 15.12 0.11 3.89
CA ARG A 114 14.90 -0.73 2.69
C ARG A 114 13.49 -0.56 2.14
N LEU A 115 12.49 -0.52 3.00
CA LEU A 115 11.10 -0.30 2.58
C LEU A 115 10.96 1.02 1.83
N ILE A 116 11.51 2.12 2.37
CA ILE A 116 11.46 3.44 1.71
C ILE A 116 12.15 3.41 0.35
N ARG A 117 13.32 2.76 0.25
CA ARG A 117 14.01 2.56 -1.04
C ARG A 117 13.11 1.81 -2.03
N ASP A 118 12.51 0.71 -1.60
CA ASP A 118 11.70 -0.14 -2.47
C ASP A 118 10.37 0.55 -2.84
N LEU A 119 9.80 1.37 -1.96
CA LEU A 119 8.65 2.24 -2.26
C LEU A 119 8.98 3.26 -3.36
N ASN A 120 10.17 3.88 -3.33
CA ASN A 120 10.62 4.76 -4.40
C ASN A 120 10.74 4.01 -5.73
N LEU A 121 11.35 2.80 -5.73
CA LEU A 121 11.46 1.98 -6.93
C LEU A 121 10.09 1.57 -7.48
N ILE A 122 9.16 1.19 -6.61
CA ILE A 122 7.77 0.88 -7.02
C ILE A 122 7.12 2.13 -7.61
N TYR A 123 7.27 3.30 -6.98
CA TYR A 123 6.70 4.55 -7.49
C TYR A 123 7.24 4.89 -8.89
N GLU A 124 8.53 4.69 -9.15
CA GLU A 124 9.16 4.96 -10.44
C GLU A 124 8.76 3.95 -11.53
N ASN A 125 8.55 2.68 -11.17
CA ASN A 125 8.32 1.60 -12.12
C ASN A 125 6.84 1.33 -12.43
N HIS A 126 5.91 1.90 -11.65
CA HIS A 126 4.47 1.71 -11.84
C HIS A 126 3.78 2.99 -12.29
N SER A 127 3.42 3.03 -13.58
CA SER A 127 2.84 4.22 -14.20
C SER A 127 1.56 4.70 -13.52
N SER A 128 0.77 3.79 -12.95
CA SER A 128 -0.44 4.11 -12.17
C SER A 128 -0.16 4.97 -10.93
N MET A 129 1.10 5.04 -10.47
CA MET A 129 1.46 5.79 -9.27
C MET A 129 1.86 7.24 -9.52
N TYR A 130 2.16 7.62 -10.76
CA TYR A 130 2.64 8.98 -11.08
C TYR A 130 2.01 9.60 -12.32
N VAL A 131 1.48 8.79 -13.25
CA VAL A 131 0.83 9.32 -14.46
C VAL A 131 -0.52 9.90 -14.09
N GLU A 132 -0.73 11.17 -14.44
CA GLU A 132 -1.98 11.90 -14.17
C GLU A 132 -2.54 11.75 -12.75
N GLU A 133 -1.67 11.72 -11.75
CA GLU A 133 -2.06 11.44 -10.36
C GLU A 133 -3.06 12.44 -9.76
N TYR A 134 -3.19 13.63 -10.36
CA TYR A 134 -4.20 14.63 -9.98
C TYR A 134 -5.49 14.53 -10.81
N ASN A 135 -5.63 13.52 -11.66
CA ASN A 135 -6.85 13.25 -12.40
C ASN A 135 -7.76 12.28 -11.61
N PRO A 136 -8.98 12.68 -11.22
CA PRO A 136 -9.86 11.84 -10.42
C PRO A 136 -10.26 10.53 -11.10
N LYS A 137 -10.12 10.40 -12.43
CA LYS A 137 -10.41 9.16 -13.15
C LYS A 137 -9.43 8.02 -12.84
N HIS A 138 -8.23 8.36 -12.35
CA HIS A 138 -7.16 7.40 -12.07
C HIS A 138 -7.18 6.85 -10.64
N PHE A 139 -8.13 7.29 -9.80
CA PHE A 139 -8.29 6.82 -8.43
C PHE A 139 -9.73 6.38 -8.17
N SER A 140 -9.92 5.30 -7.43
CA SER A 140 -11.22 5.00 -6.83
C SER A 140 -11.08 4.12 -5.58
N TRP A 141 -11.93 4.39 -4.61
CA TRP A 141 -12.09 3.54 -3.44
C TRP A 141 -12.69 2.19 -3.82
N ILE A 142 -12.21 1.12 -3.17
CA ILE A 142 -12.81 -0.21 -3.14
C ILE A 142 -13.48 -0.42 -1.78
N LEU A 143 -12.77 -0.07 -0.71
CA LEU A 143 -13.25 -0.08 0.68
C LEU A 143 -12.92 1.28 1.33
N ALA A 144 -13.91 2.16 1.37
CA ALA A 144 -13.79 3.47 2.03
C ALA A 144 -14.47 3.50 3.40
N ASP A 145 -15.40 2.60 3.66
CA ASP A 145 -16.32 2.62 4.80
C ASP A 145 -16.27 1.35 5.67
N ASN A 146 -15.22 0.54 5.53
CA ASN A 146 -15.03 -0.68 6.34
C ASN A 146 -14.44 -0.37 7.73
N GLY A 147 -15.15 0.46 8.49
CA GLY A 147 -14.73 0.91 9.83
C GLY A 147 -14.62 -0.22 10.84
N ASP A 148 -15.51 -1.21 10.80
CA ASP A 148 -15.53 -2.32 11.75
C ASP A 148 -14.23 -3.15 11.72
N GLN A 149 -13.67 -3.36 10.54
CA GLN A 149 -12.38 -4.04 10.39
C GLN A 149 -11.21 -3.06 10.38
N SER A 150 -11.45 -1.75 10.21
CA SER A 150 -10.43 -0.72 9.98
C SER A 150 -9.46 -1.12 8.86
N VAL A 151 -10.02 -1.64 7.76
CA VAL A 151 -9.31 -1.97 6.53
C VAL A 151 -9.73 -1.00 5.45
N TYR A 152 -8.74 -0.44 4.74
CA TYR A 152 -8.95 0.45 3.61
C TYR A 152 -8.42 -0.20 2.34
N ALA A 153 -9.12 -0.02 1.24
CA ALA A 153 -8.62 -0.41 -0.07
C ALA A 153 -9.04 0.59 -1.13
N PHE A 154 -8.11 0.93 -2.00
CA PHE A 154 -8.35 1.74 -3.18
C PHE A 154 -7.49 1.25 -4.35
N LYS A 155 -7.83 1.71 -5.54
CA LYS A 155 -7.04 1.44 -6.74
C LYS A 155 -6.57 2.73 -7.39
N ARG A 156 -5.43 2.62 -8.06
CA ARG A 156 -4.94 3.61 -9.02
C ARG A 156 -4.71 2.92 -10.36
N GLU A 157 -5.02 3.62 -11.43
CA GLU A 157 -4.98 3.05 -12.77
C GLU A 157 -4.23 3.96 -13.74
N SER A 158 -3.48 3.33 -14.65
CA SER A 158 -3.01 3.91 -15.90
C SER A 158 -3.61 3.16 -17.08
N GLU A 159 -3.19 3.48 -18.30
CA GLU A 159 -3.58 2.70 -19.48
C GLU A 159 -3.03 1.27 -19.44
N GLU A 160 -1.87 1.05 -18.81
CA GLU A 160 -1.15 -0.21 -18.82
C GLU A 160 -1.49 -1.15 -17.66
N GLU A 161 -1.83 -0.58 -16.50
CA GLU A 161 -1.97 -1.34 -15.27
C GLU A 161 -3.04 -0.79 -14.33
N CYS A 162 -3.41 -1.62 -13.36
CA CYS A 162 -4.20 -1.25 -12.20
C CYS A 162 -3.47 -1.74 -10.95
N VAL A 163 -3.12 -0.85 -10.05
CA VAL A 163 -2.56 -1.22 -8.74
C VAL A 163 -3.62 -1.03 -7.66
N ILE A 164 -3.81 -2.07 -6.87
CA ILE A 164 -4.71 -2.09 -5.72
C ILE A 164 -3.87 -1.99 -4.44
N PHE A 165 -4.24 -1.08 -3.58
CA PHE A 165 -3.59 -0.81 -2.31
C PHE A 165 -4.53 -1.21 -1.18
N VAL A 166 -4.05 -2.03 -0.25
CA VAL A 166 -4.84 -2.52 0.89
C VAL A 166 -4.07 -2.26 2.17
N PHE A 167 -4.76 -1.69 3.16
CA PHE A 167 -4.18 -1.29 4.45
C PHE A 167 -5.00 -1.87 5.59
N ASN A 168 -4.38 -2.69 6.43
CA ASN A 168 -4.93 -3.17 7.67
C ASN A 168 -4.39 -2.30 8.83
N MET A 169 -5.28 -1.62 9.53
CA MET A 169 -4.93 -0.70 10.60
C MET A 169 -5.01 -1.32 12.00
N THR A 170 -5.20 -2.65 12.06
CA THR A 170 -5.40 -3.38 13.33
C THR A 170 -4.40 -4.53 13.50
N SER A 171 -4.36 -5.08 14.70
CA SER A 171 -3.57 -6.28 15.02
C SER A 171 -4.16 -7.59 14.47
N ASN A 172 -5.35 -7.54 13.87
CA ASN A 172 -5.96 -8.73 13.30
C ASN A 172 -5.15 -9.19 12.07
N PHE A 173 -4.83 -10.47 12.03
CA PHE A 173 -4.26 -11.11 10.85
C PHE A 173 -5.38 -11.86 10.11
N TYR A 174 -5.48 -11.64 8.80
CA TYR A 174 -6.44 -12.34 7.96
C TYR A 174 -5.70 -13.32 7.04
N TRP A 175 -5.95 -14.62 7.22
CA TRP A 175 -5.39 -15.68 6.38
C TRP A 175 -5.99 -15.66 4.97
N ASP A 176 -7.28 -15.39 4.91
CA ASP A 176 -8.09 -15.42 3.69
C ASP A 176 -8.97 -14.16 3.65
N TYR A 177 -8.36 -13.02 3.25
CA TYR A 177 -9.09 -11.76 3.11
C TYR A 177 -9.67 -11.66 1.70
N ASP A 178 -11.00 -11.64 1.60
CA ASP A 178 -11.70 -11.45 0.33
C ASP A 178 -11.77 -9.97 -0.03
N LEU A 179 -11.29 -9.63 -1.22
CA LEU A 179 -11.34 -8.27 -1.77
C LEU A 179 -11.94 -8.26 -3.16
N GLY A 180 -12.88 -7.35 -3.39
CA GLY A 180 -13.41 -7.08 -4.73
C GLY A 180 -12.38 -6.42 -5.63
N VAL A 181 -12.30 -6.85 -6.89
CA VAL A 181 -11.36 -6.34 -7.89
C VAL A 181 -12.03 -6.12 -9.24
N PRO A 182 -11.56 -5.12 -10.05
CA PRO A 182 -12.26 -4.71 -11.27
C PRO A 182 -12.06 -5.66 -12.46
N TYR A 183 -10.93 -6.35 -12.56
CA TYR A 183 -10.52 -7.11 -13.74
C TYR A 183 -10.37 -8.60 -13.44
N PRO A 184 -10.71 -9.48 -14.40
CA PRO A 184 -10.49 -10.92 -14.27
C PRO A 184 -9.02 -11.26 -14.54
N GLY A 185 -8.48 -12.25 -13.83
CA GLY A 185 -7.13 -12.76 -14.07
C GLY A 185 -6.26 -12.76 -12.83
N SER A 186 -4.99 -12.42 -12.98
CA SER A 186 -3.94 -12.57 -11.98
C SER A 186 -3.51 -11.22 -11.43
N TYR A 187 -3.44 -11.12 -10.11
CA TYR A 187 -2.92 -9.97 -9.36
C TYR A 187 -1.64 -10.36 -8.64
N GLU A 188 -0.53 -9.67 -8.95
CA GLU A 188 0.78 -9.94 -8.37
C GLU A 188 1.05 -9.03 -7.17
N GLU A 189 1.55 -9.60 -6.07
CA GLU A 189 1.99 -8.82 -4.91
C GLU A 189 3.35 -8.16 -5.19
N ILE A 190 3.34 -6.84 -5.40
CA ILE A 190 4.55 -6.04 -5.62
C ILE A 190 5.12 -5.44 -4.32
N LEU A 191 4.29 -5.28 -3.29
CA LEU A 191 4.69 -4.89 -1.94
C LEU A 191 3.88 -5.63 -0.89
N ASN A 192 4.58 -6.02 0.18
CA ASN A 192 3.97 -6.41 1.44
C ASN A 192 4.88 -5.93 2.57
N THR A 193 4.39 -5.03 3.40
CA THR A 193 5.18 -4.38 4.45
C THR A 193 5.56 -5.32 5.59
N ASP A 194 4.99 -6.54 5.63
CA ASP A 194 5.30 -7.55 6.63
C ASP A 194 6.40 -8.53 6.20
N LYS A 195 7.01 -8.36 5.01
CA LYS A 195 8.16 -9.16 4.60
C LYS A 195 9.32 -9.00 5.60
N ALA A 196 10.01 -10.11 5.90
CA ALA A 196 11.14 -10.12 6.85
C ALA A 196 12.24 -9.14 6.48
N VAL A 197 12.46 -8.87 5.18
CA VAL A 197 13.44 -7.89 4.68
C VAL A 197 13.16 -6.47 5.18
N TYR A 198 11.91 -6.17 5.54
CA TYR A 198 11.47 -4.89 6.12
C TYR A 198 11.32 -4.96 7.65
N GLY A 199 11.71 -6.08 8.28
CA GLY A 199 11.58 -6.29 9.73
C GLY A 199 10.18 -6.73 10.17
N GLY A 200 9.36 -7.28 9.28
CA GLY A 200 8.06 -7.90 9.56
C GLY A 200 8.17 -9.39 9.90
N TRP A 201 7.02 -10.02 10.17
CA TRP A 201 6.92 -11.45 10.51
C TRP A 201 6.87 -12.37 9.28
N ASN A 202 7.09 -11.83 8.09
CA ASN A 202 7.16 -12.56 6.82
C ASN A 202 5.84 -13.22 6.38
N GLN A 203 4.72 -12.60 6.73
CA GLN A 203 3.39 -13.05 6.30
C GLN A 203 3.03 -12.39 4.96
N TYR A 204 3.42 -13.01 3.87
CA TYR A 204 3.21 -12.49 2.51
C TYR A 204 2.56 -13.53 1.59
N ASN A 205 2.13 -13.09 0.39
CA ASN A 205 1.53 -13.94 -0.62
C ASN A 205 2.62 -14.35 -1.64
N GLY A 206 3.05 -15.61 -1.58
CA GLY A 206 4.15 -16.10 -2.42
C GLY A 206 3.78 -16.38 -3.88
N LEU A 207 2.48 -16.37 -4.20
CA LEU A 207 1.94 -16.62 -5.54
C LEU A 207 0.95 -15.51 -5.91
N PRO A 208 0.74 -15.25 -7.21
CA PRO A 208 -0.27 -14.32 -7.67
C PRO A 208 -1.68 -14.72 -7.20
N CYS A 209 -2.48 -13.71 -6.84
CA CYS A 209 -3.88 -13.91 -6.44
C CYS A 209 -4.75 -14.00 -7.68
N LEU A 210 -5.39 -15.14 -7.89
CA LEU A 210 -6.28 -15.35 -9.04
C LEU A 210 -7.72 -14.95 -8.69
N THR A 211 -8.40 -14.34 -9.66
CA THR A 211 -9.81 -14.01 -9.49
C THR A 211 -10.69 -15.24 -9.57
N TYR A 212 -11.75 -15.24 -8.77
CA TYR A 212 -12.76 -16.30 -8.79
C TYR A 212 -14.12 -15.80 -8.34
N GLY A 213 -15.15 -16.58 -8.61
CA GLY A 213 -16.51 -16.39 -8.10
C GLY A 213 -17.17 -15.07 -8.48
N ASN A 214 -18.21 -14.73 -7.73
CA ASN A 214 -18.92 -13.47 -7.87
C ASN A 214 -18.16 -12.36 -7.13
N GLY A 215 -18.20 -11.15 -7.71
CA GLY A 215 -17.55 -9.98 -7.10
C GLY A 215 -18.23 -9.52 -5.80
N ILE A 216 -17.48 -8.75 -5.03
CA ILE A 216 -17.90 -8.09 -3.80
C ILE A 216 -17.44 -6.62 -3.82
N HIS A 217 -17.83 -5.82 -2.83
CA HIS A 217 -17.41 -4.40 -2.73
C HIS A 217 -17.69 -3.59 -4.01
N ASN A 218 -18.84 -3.85 -4.66
CA ASN A 218 -19.22 -3.23 -5.94
C ASN A 218 -18.22 -3.50 -7.09
N GLN A 219 -17.38 -4.52 -6.98
CA GLN A 219 -16.46 -4.96 -8.03
C GLN A 219 -17.01 -6.22 -8.71
N LYS A 220 -16.57 -6.47 -9.97
CA LYS A 220 -17.04 -7.62 -10.77
C LYS A 220 -16.46 -8.95 -10.35
N TYR A 221 -15.25 -8.94 -9.81
CA TYR A 221 -14.51 -10.14 -9.43
C TYR A 221 -14.03 -10.01 -8.00
N LYS A 222 -13.50 -11.08 -7.44
CA LYS A 222 -12.82 -11.06 -6.13
C LYS A 222 -11.54 -11.89 -6.16
N ILE A 223 -10.65 -11.56 -5.27
CA ILE A 223 -9.45 -12.32 -4.93
C ILE A 223 -9.44 -12.59 -3.43
N THR A 224 -8.73 -13.64 -3.03
CA THR A 224 -8.44 -13.94 -1.62
C THR A 224 -6.93 -13.93 -1.40
N PHE A 225 -6.48 -13.31 -0.33
CA PHE A 225 -5.08 -13.20 0.00
C PHE A 225 -4.86 -13.02 1.51
N LYS A 226 -3.61 -13.25 1.96
CA LYS A 226 -3.21 -12.95 3.33
C LYS A 226 -3.06 -11.44 3.51
N LEU A 227 -3.70 -10.91 4.55
CA LEU A 227 -3.56 -9.50 4.91
C LEU A 227 -2.96 -9.41 6.32
N PRO A 228 -1.68 -9.00 6.44
CA PRO A 228 -0.97 -8.99 7.72
C PRO A 228 -1.52 -7.97 8.71
N SER A 229 -1.28 -8.25 10.00
CA SER A 229 -1.53 -7.31 11.09
C SER A 229 -0.74 -6.01 10.87
N TYR A 230 -1.40 -4.86 10.94
CA TYR A 230 -0.80 -3.54 10.65
C TYR A 230 -0.09 -3.47 9.29
N GLY A 231 -0.44 -4.38 8.37
CA GLY A 231 0.23 -4.53 7.08
C GLY A 231 -0.40 -3.70 5.97
N ALA A 232 0.43 -3.34 4.99
CA ALA A 232 0.01 -2.82 3.71
C ALA A 232 0.43 -3.78 2.60
N VAL A 233 -0.48 -4.03 1.64
CA VAL A 233 -0.26 -4.91 0.49
C VAL A 233 -0.60 -4.16 -0.78
N TYR A 234 0.31 -4.19 -1.77
CA TYR A 234 0.08 -3.67 -3.11
C TYR A 234 -0.02 -4.82 -4.10
N LEU A 235 -1.08 -4.83 -4.88
CA LEU A 235 -1.37 -5.86 -5.87
C LEU A 235 -1.50 -5.23 -7.26
N VAL A 236 -0.65 -5.62 -8.19
CA VAL A 236 -0.68 -5.10 -9.57
C VAL A 236 -1.40 -6.05 -10.50
N TYR A 237 -2.25 -5.48 -11.33
CA TYR A 237 -2.86 -6.13 -12.48
C TYR A 237 -2.36 -5.49 -13.77
N ASN A 238 -1.71 -6.27 -14.63
CA ASN A 238 -1.26 -5.82 -15.94
C ASN A 238 -2.42 -5.93 -16.95
N LYS A 239 -2.85 -4.81 -17.53
CA LYS A 239 -3.99 -4.75 -18.46
C LYS A 239 -3.75 -5.47 -19.80
N LYS A 240 -2.52 -5.85 -20.13
CA LYS A 240 -2.23 -6.73 -21.28
C LYS A 240 -2.97 -8.07 -21.18
N GLN A 241 -3.23 -8.57 -19.97
CA GLN A 241 -4.04 -9.78 -19.75
C GLN A 241 -5.44 -9.68 -20.38
N LEU A 242 -6.05 -8.47 -20.42
CA LEU A 242 -7.36 -8.26 -21.05
C LEU A 242 -7.31 -8.40 -22.58
N ILE A 243 -6.18 -8.04 -23.18
CA ILE A 243 -5.98 -8.13 -24.64
C ILE A 243 -5.79 -9.60 -25.04
N ASP A 244 -4.97 -10.32 -24.27
CA ASP A 244 -4.67 -11.72 -24.55
C ASP A 244 -5.89 -12.64 -24.34
N SER A 245 -6.73 -12.35 -23.35
CA SER A 245 -7.97 -13.10 -23.10
C SER A 245 -9.04 -12.90 -24.18
N LYS A 246 -8.94 -11.84 -24.99
CA LYS A 246 -9.86 -11.55 -26.11
C LYS A 246 -9.36 -12.09 -27.45
N LYS A 247 -8.12 -12.59 -27.55
CA LYS A 247 -7.65 -13.26 -28.76
C LYS A 247 -8.37 -14.62 -28.89
N PRO A 248 -9.02 -14.92 -30.04
CA PRO A 248 -9.60 -16.23 -30.25
C PRO A 248 -8.47 -17.28 -30.15
N SER A 249 -8.72 -18.35 -29.41
CA SER A 249 -7.82 -19.51 -29.40
C SER A 249 -7.73 -20.01 -30.84
N LEU A 250 -6.57 -19.84 -31.47
CA LEU A 250 -6.26 -20.48 -32.73
C LEU A 250 -6.36 -21.99 -32.51
N GLY A 251 -7.48 -22.58 -33.00
CA GLY A 251 -7.72 -24.00 -32.93
C GLY A 251 -6.52 -24.74 -33.52
N LYS A 252 -5.95 -25.64 -32.75
CA LYS A 252 -5.06 -26.67 -33.28
C LYS A 252 -5.83 -27.50 -34.28
N ASN A 253 -5.74 -27.18 -35.57
CA ASN A 253 -6.10 -28.08 -36.62
C ASN A 253 -5.08 -29.23 -36.63
N GLU A 254 -5.37 -30.27 -35.91
CA GLU A 254 -4.74 -31.58 -36.16
C GLU A 254 -5.32 -32.14 -37.47
N ASN A 255 -4.70 -31.76 -38.59
CA ASN A 255 -4.88 -32.50 -39.83
C ASN A 255 -4.01 -33.76 -39.77
N ASN A 256 -4.56 -34.81 -39.18
CA ASN A 256 -4.13 -36.17 -39.47
C ASN A 256 -4.57 -36.51 -40.90
N THR A 257 -3.62 -36.42 -41.86
CA THR A 257 -3.77 -37.10 -43.12
C THR A 257 -2.84 -38.32 -43.08
N ALA A 258 -3.39 -39.42 -42.67
CA ALA A 258 -2.84 -40.75 -42.99
C ALA A 258 -3.01 -40.96 -44.48
N THR A 259 -1.93 -41.09 -45.22
CA THR A 259 -1.91 -41.65 -46.58
C THR A 259 -1.18 -42.99 -46.51
N ILE A 260 -2.00 -44.02 -46.69
CA ILE A 260 -1.58 -45.38 -46.98
C ILE A 260 -1.12 -45.42 -48.45
N LEU A 261 0.08 -45.86 -48.72
CA LEU A 261 0.47 -46.77 -49.81
C LEU A 261 1.90 -47.24 -49.53
#